data_d2b629bcb3cb07f04869a1182d0d8e06
#
_entry.id   d2b629bcb3cb07f04869a1182d0d8e06
#
_cell.length_a   1.000
_cell.length_b   1.000
_cell.length_c   1.000
_cell.angle_alpha   90.00
_cell.angle_beta   90.00
_cell.angle_gamma   90.00
#
_symmetry.space_group_name_H-M   'P 1'
#
loop_
_entity.id
_entity.type
_entity.pdbx_description
1 polymer ?
#
loop_
_entity_poly.entity_id
_entity_poly.type
_entity_poly.pdbx_seq_one_letter_code
_entity_poly.pdbx_strand_id
1 'polypeptide(L)'
;MRSLFILQLVCCVITAMLALQLAMASLQVRWKVWRYEISRWILVASMLFFSVHYLLQMIHGLRAQGTDVGAAFNILFYTPVAFAITLSIINIESTGNKVRRYCLRGMMAYILIAIVFVIGMFKSQSLHIGNMLYVMLGLFVASMAYFILIIRKETKARKQKLMENFGIDLIPYVRYSQASIILLYFAAGLLPVAILFNTLLYIIGPLILLSVIFFVHTFIAMGYYITPKEVIPEENDAEAKVTEAEDMKDGKNTHGTNILTANRKMEIELALKKWCEEGSVSYTHLRAHET
;
A
#
# COMPACT_ATOMS: atom_id res chain seq x y z
N MET A 1 18.69 -29.20 3.92
CA MET A 1 18.47 -28.28 5.07
C MET A 1 19.28 -26.98 4.95
N ARG A 2 20.57 -27.00 4.61
CA ARG A 2 21.41 -25.76 4.51
C ARG A 2 20.86 -24.72 3.54
N SER A 3 20.40 -25.12 2.36
CA SER A 3 19.87 -24.18 1.34
C SER A 3 18.59 -23.45 1.78
N LEU A 4 17.68 -24.14 2.49
CA LEU A 4 16.47 -23.52 3.04
C LEU A 4 16.80 -22.50 4.11
N PHE A 5 17.72 -22.83 5.01
CA PHE A 5 18.21 -21.91 6.04
C PHE A 5 18.81 -20.63 5.43
N ILE A 6 19.66 -20.78 4.39
CA ILE A 6 20.25 -19.64 3.68
C ILE A 6 19.16 -18.79 3.05
N LEU A 7 18.16 -19.37 2.40
CA LEU A 7 17.04 -18.64 1.81
C LEU A 7 16.27 -17.86 2.87
N GLN A 8 15.96 -18.47 4.00
CA GLN A 8 15.26 -17.82 5.11
C GLN A 8 16.10 -16.68 5.72
N LEU A 9 17.42 -16.86 5.86
CA LEU A 9 18.32 -15.83 6.34
C LEU A 9 18.37 -14.63 5.40
N VAL A 10 18.49 -14.88 4.10
CA VAL A 10 18.48 -13.83 3.07
C VAL A 10 17.16 -13.06 3.11
N CYS A 11 16.03 -13.77 3.17
CA CYS A 11 14.71 -13.13 3.28
C CYS A 11 14.57 -12.30 4.57
N CYS A 12 15.06 -12.82 5.71
CA CYS A 12 15.06 -12.11 6.99
C CYS A 12 15.85 -10.79 6.90
N VAL A 13 17.07 -10.85 6.40
CA VAL A 13 17.94 -9.66 6.29
C VAL A 13 17.36 -8.64 5.32
N ILE A 14 16.91 -9.06 4.14
CA ILE A 14 16.34 -8.16 3.14
C ILE A 14 15.07 -7.49 3.68
N THR A 15 14.15 -8.22 4.32
CA THR A 15 12.92 -7.63 4.86
C THR A 15 13.21 -6.68 6.02
N ALA A 16 14.23 -6.95 6.86
CA ALA A 16 14.69 -6.03 7.89
C ALA A 16 15.29 -4.74 7.27
N MET A 17 16.08 -4.87 6.22
CA MET A 17 16.64 -3.72 5.49
C MET A 17 15.55 -2.88 4.82
N LEU A 18 14.52 -3.52 4.23
CA LEU A 18 13.37 -2.81 3.68
C LEU A 18 12.58 -2.05 4.74
N ALA A 19 12.43 -2.63 5.94
CA ALA A 19 11.81 -1.94 7.07
C ALA A 19 12.61 -0.69 7.47
N LEU A 20 13.94 -0.80 7.56
CA LEU A 20 14.82 0.31 7.86
C LEU A 20 14.75 1.39 6.78
N GLN A 21 14.79 1.01 5.51
CA GLN A 21 14.68 1.93 4.37
C GLN A 21 13.34 2.70 4.41
N LEU A 22 12.23 2.01 4.67
CA LEU A 22 10.92 2.64 4.85
C LEU A 22 10.89 3.59 6.06
N ALA A 23 11.52 3.20 7.17
CA ALA A 23 11.60 4.05 8.37
C ALA A 23 12.38 5.34 8.10
N MET A 24 13.47 5.26 7.33
CA MET A 24 14.29 6.41 6.94
C MET A 24 13.68 7.25 5.82
N ALA A 25 12.71 6.74 5.08
CA ALA A 25 12.10 7.44 3.95
C ALA A 25 11.41 8.75 4.33
N SER A 26 11.04 8.95 5.60
CA SER A 26 10.47 10.23 6.09
C SER A 26 11.44 11.41 5.97
N LEU A 27 12.74 11.15 5.97
CA LEU A 27 13.76 12.18 5.78
C LEU A 27 13.85 12.68 4.35
N GLN A 28 13.30 11.92 3.41
CA GLN A 28 13.37 12.16 1.97
C GLN A 28 12.06 12.71 1.39
N VAL A 29 10.96 12.62 2.12
CA VAL A 29 9.63 13.07 1.65
C VAL A 29 9.50 14.58 1.77
N ARG A 30 9.18 15.23 0.65
CA ARG A 30 9.05 16.70 0.57
C ARG A 30 7.88 17.26 1.37
N TRP A 31 6.77 16.52 1.47
CA TRP A 31 5.54 16.95 2.12
C TRP A 31 5.06 15.90 3.13
N LYS A 32 4.83 16.32 4.37
CA LYS A 32 4.26 15.45 5.41
C LYS A 32 2.75 15.30 5.20
N VAL A 33 2.37 14.25 4.49
CA VAL A 33 0.97 13.87 4.32
C VAL A 33 0.65 12.76 5.33
N TRP A 34 -0.28 13.01 6.24
CA TRP A 34 -0.63 12.13 7.35
C TRP A 34 -0.98 10.69 6.90
N ARG A 35 -1.77 10.55 5.82
CA ARG A 35 -2.14 9.23 5.29
C ARG A 35 -0.94 8.45 4.77
N TYR A 36 -0.02 9.14 4.08
CA TYR A 36 1.23 8.51 3.62
C TYR A 36 2.07 8.06 4.81
N GLU A 37 2.21 8.87 5.85
CA GLU A 37 2.98 8.54 7.05
C GLU A 37 2.40 7.32 7.78
N ILE A 38 1.08 7.26 7.97
CA ILE A 38 0.42 6.07 8.54
C ILE A 38 0.71 4.83 7.69
N SER A 39 0.52 4.92 6.37
CA SER A 39 0.76 3.79 5.46
C SER A 39 2.20 3.33 5.48
N ARG A 40 3.14 4.26 5.55
CA ARG A 40 4.56 3.97 5.70
C ARG A 40 4.87 3.20 6.98
N TRP A 41 4.35 3.64 8.12
CA TRP A 41 4.54 2.95 9.39
C TRP A 41 3.87 1.57 9.44
N ILE A 42 2.71 1.40 8.80
CA ILE A 42 2.08 0.08 8.62
C ILE A 42 3.00 -0.85 7.81
N LEU A 43 3.63 -0.34 6.75
CA LEU A 43 4.59 -1.12 5.96
C LEU A 43 5.86 -1.45 6.74
N VAL A 44 6.41 -0.50 7.51
CA VAL A 44 7.56 -0.76 8.42
C VAL A 44 7.22 -1.90 9.37
N ALA A 45 6.09 -1.81 10.07
CA ALA A 45 5.65 -2.84 10.99
C ALA A 45 5.45 -4.20 10.30
N SER A 46 4.88 -4.21 9.08
CA SER A 46 4.67 -5.45 8.31
C SER A 46 5.99 -6.10 7.86
N MET A 47 6.98 -5.31 7.44
CA MET A 47 8.30 -5.82 7.04
C MET A 47 9.09 -6.34 8.24
N LEU A 48 9.03 -5.66 9.39
CA LEU A 48 9.62 -6.16 10.63
C LEU A 48 8.96 -7.46 11.08
N PHE A 49 7.63 -7.53 11.04
CA PHE A 49 6.89 -8.74 11.39
C PHE A 49 7.26 -9.90 10.47
N PHE A 50 7.49 -9.62 9.19
CA PHE A 50 7.91 -10.61 8.21
C PHE A 50 9.34 -11.08 8.46
N SER A 51 10.25 -10.17 8.83
CA SER A 51 11.62 -10.52 9.24
C SER A 51 11.62 -11.41 10.50
N VAL A 52 10.84 -11.06 11.52
CA VAL A 52 10.69 -11.86 12.74
C VAL A 52 10.12 -13.25 12.43
N HIS A 53 9.18 -13.36 11.50
CA HIS A 53 8.65 -14.65 11.05
C HIS A 53 9.76 -15.57 10.50
N TYR A 54 10.63 -15.06 9.62
CA TYR A 54 11.76 -15.85 9.11
C TYR A 54 12.74 -16.24 10.21
N LEU A 55 13.00 -15.34 11.14
CA LEU A 55 13.84 -15.60 12.32
C LEU A 55 13.26 -16.75 13.17
N LEU A 56 11.98 -16.70 13.48
CA LEU A 56 11.28 -17.76 14.22
C LEU A 56 11.31 -19.09 13.49
N GLN A 57 11.12 -19.08 12.17
CA GLN A 57 11.23 -20.29 11.36
C GLN A 57 12.62 -20.93 11.41
N MET A 58 13.69 -20.09 11.45
CA MET A 58 15.06 -20.59 11.56
C MET A 58 15.36 -21.17 12.94
N ILE A 59 14.96 -20.45 14.01
CA ILE A 59 15.24 -20.86 15.39
C ILE A 59 14.48 -22.14 15.75
N HIS A 60 13.21 -22.22 15.42
CA HIS A 60 12.37 -23.37 15.79
C HIS A 60 12.38 -24.50 14.74
N GLY A 61 12.99 -24.29 13.59
CA GLY A 61 13.03 -25.29 12.53
C GLY A 61 11.64 -25.77 12.09
N LEU A 62 10.63 -24.88 12.10
CA LEU A 62 9.21 -25.24 11.90
C LEU A 62 8.95 -26.03 10.62
N ARG A 63 9.67 -25.72 9.55
CA ARG A 63 9.59 -26.48 8.29
C ARG A 63 10.30 -27.85 8.35
N ALA A 64 11.24 -28.03 9.25
CA ALA A 64 11.91 -29.30 9.47
C ALA A 64 11.03 -30.27 10.28
N GLN A 65 10.08 -29.76 11.05
CA GLN A 65 9.11 -30.56 11.81
C GLN A 65 8.03 -31.20 10.90
N GLY A 66 7.77 -30.58 9.73
CA GLY A 66 6.80 -31.08 8.75
C GLY A 66 6.41 -29.99 7.75
N THR A 67 6.05 -30.41 6.54
CA THR A 67 5.60 -29.48 5.49
C THR A 67 4.28 -28.81 5.84
N ASP A 68 3.40 -29.52 6.54
CA ASP A 68 2.10 -29.05 7.02
C ASP A 68 2.23 -28.05 8.16
N VAL A 69 3.15 -28.26 9.11
CA VAL A 69 3.46 -27.32 10.18
C VAL A 69 4.01 -26.02 9.58
N GLY A 70 5.00 -26.12 8.70
CA GLY A 70 5.57 -24.97 8.03
C GLY A 70 4.54 -24.20 7.18
N ALA A 71 3.63 -24.91 6.51
CA ALA A 71 2.56 -24.33 5.73
C ALA A 71 1.56 -23.56 6.61
N ALA A 72 1.13 -24.16 7.73
CA ALA A 72 0.19 -23.52 8.66
C ALA A 72 0.76 -22.21 9.25
N PHE A 73 2.01 -22.25 9.69
CA PHE A 73 2.69 -21.06 10.18
C PHE A 73 2.87 -20.00 9.09
N ASN A 74 3.21 -20.39 7.86
CA ASN A 74 3.29 -19.43 6.76
C ASN A 74 1.95 -18.75 6.50
N ILE A 75 0.84 -19.48 6.46
CA ILE A 75 -0.49 -18.90 6.29
C ILE A 75 -0.79 -17.93 7.41
N LEU A 76 -0.51 -18.28 8.66
CA LEU A 76 -0.77 -17.47 9.84
C LEU A 76 0.01 -16.13 9.82
N PHE A 77 1.25 -16.14 9.33
CA PHE A 77 2.10 -14.94 9.28
C PHE A 77 1.94 -14.15 7.99
N TYR A 78 1.74 -14.80 6.86
CA TYR A 78 1.61 -14.09 5.57
C TYR A 78 0.28 -13.37 5.42
N THR A 79 -0.79 -13.87 6.06
CA THR A 79 -2.10 -13.21 6.01
C THR A 79 -2.07 -11.79 6.58
N PRO A 80 -1.56 -11.53 7.82
CA PRO A 80 -1.50 -10.17 8.35
C PRO A 80 -0.52 -9.28 7.59
N VAL A 81 0.57 -9.82 7.02
CA VAL A 81 1.49 -9.05 6.18
C VAL A 81 0.80 -8.60 4.89
N ALA A 82 0.14 -9.52 4.19
CA ALA A 82 -0.62 -9.19 2.98
C ALA A 82 -1.76 -8.21 3.26
N PHE A 83 -2.43 -8.37 4.40
CA PHE A 83 -3.44 -7.42 4.87
C PHE A 83 -2.85 -6.04 5.15
N ALA A 84 -1.71 -5.94 5.83
CA ALA A 84 -1.05 -4.68 6.14
C ALA A 84 -0.57 -3.95 4.86
N ILE A 85 -0.01 -4.68 3.89
CA ILE A 85 0.34 -4.13 2.57
C ILE A 85 -0.91 -3.60 1.87
N THR A 86 -2.00 -4.38 1.86
CA THR A 86 -3.28 -3.98 1.27
C THR A 86 -3.83 -2.72 1.95
N LEU A 87 -3.81 -2.68 3.28
CA LEU A 87 -4.29 -1.55 4.06
C LEU A 87 -3.48 -0.28 3.79
N SER A 88 -2.16 -0.39 3.64
CA SER A 88 -1.30 0.76 3.30
C SER A 88 -1.64 1.34 1.94
N ILE A 89 -1.91 0.50 0.94
CA ILE A 89 -2.32 0.95 -0.39
C ILE A 89 -3.69 1.63 -0.31
N ILE A 90 -4.67 0.98 0.32
CA ILE A 90 -6.04 1.50 0.42
C ILE A 90 -6.08 2.81 1.21
N ASN A 91 -5.30 2.96 2.26
CA ASN A 91 -5.26 4.17 3.08
C ASN A 91 -4.82 5.40 2.27
N ILE A 92 -3.97 5.22 1.26
CA ILE A 92 -3.57 6.31 0.36
C ILE A 92 -4.61 6.52 -0.75
N GLU A 93 -5.18 5.44 -1.28
CA GLU A 93 -6.03 5.48 -2.47
C GLU A 93 -7.51 5.71 -2.19
N SER A 94 -7.98 5.48 -0.96
CA SER A 94 -9.39 5.48 -0.60
C SER A 94 -9.75 6.55 0.43
N THR A 95 -11.03 6.94 0.48
CA THR A 95 -11.56 7.86 1.48
C THR A 95 -11.80 7.20 2.84
N GLY A 96 -11.71 7.98 3.95
CA GLY A 96 -11.61 7.50 5.32
C GLY A 96 -12.63 6.44 5.75
N ASN A 97 -13.93 6.60 5.43
CA ASN A 97 -14.97 5.65 5.83
C ASN A 97 -14.86 4.26 5.19
N LYS A 98 -14.28 4.18 3.98
CA LYS A 98 -14.04 2.90 3.30
C LYS A 98 -12.87 2.14 3.93
N VAL A 99 -11.80 2.85 4.32
CA VAL A 99 -10.62 2.25 4.97
C VAL A 99 -11.01 1.48 6.22
N ARG A 100 -11.85 2.08 7.10
CA ARG A 100 -12.32 1.42 8.32
C ARG A 100 -13.08 0.12 8.04
N ARG A 101 -13.95 0.11 7.02
CA ARG A 101 -14.70 -1.09 6.61
C ARG A 101 -13.78 -2.19 6.08
N TYR A 102 -12.79 -1.85 5.28
CA TYR A 102 -11.81 -2.80 4.76
C TYR A 102 -10.91 -3.35 5.87
N CYS A 103 -10.50 -2.48 6.80
CA CYS A 103 -9.73 -2.86 7.96
C CYS A 103 -10.49 -3.91 8.81
N LEU A 104 -11.75 -3.66 9.13
CA LEU A 104 -12.57 -4.59 9.89
C LEU A 104 -12.72 -5.96 9.20
N ARG A 105 -13.00 -5.96 7.89
CA ARG A 105 -13.15 -7.21 7.12
C ARG A 105 -11.84 -8.00 7.03
N GLY A 106 -10.71 -7.33 6.83
CA GLY A 106 -9.40 -7.97 6.82
C GLY A 106 -9.02 -8.57 8.17
N MET A 107 -9.31 -7.86 9.27
CA MET A 107 -9.12 -8.40 10.62
C MET A 107 -10.02 -9.62 10.88
N MET A 108 -11.29 -9.58 10.48
CA MET A 108 -12.19 -10.73 10.61
C MET A 108 -11.69 -11.95 9.83
N ALA A 109 -11.18 -11.76 8.61
CA ALA A 109 -10.60 -12.85 7.83
C ALA A 109 -9.40 -13.48 8.53
N TYR A 110 -8.50 -12.65 9.09
CA TYR A 110 -7.35 -13.14 9.86
C TYR A 110 -7.76 -13.88 11.13
N ILE A 111 -8.71 -13.33 11.90
CA ILE A 111 -9.22 -13.98 13.11
C ILE A 111 -9.83 -15.35 12.77
N LEU A 112 -10.58 -15.45 11.69
CA LEU A 112 -11.16 -16.72 11.24
C LEU A 112 -10.07 -17.77 10.93
N ILE A 113 -9.01 -17.38 10.23
CA ILE A 113 -7.85 -18.25 9.96
C ILE A 113 -7.18 -18.69 11.27
N ALA A 114 -6.98 -17.77 12.20
CA ALA A 114 -6.38 -18.07 13.50
C ALA A 114 -7.24 -19.03 14.32
N ILE A 115 -8.57 -18.86 14.32
CA ILE A 115 -9.51 -19.77 14.99
C ILE A 115 -9.41 -21.19 14.40
N VAL A 116 -9.38 -21.32 13.06
CA VAL A 116 -9.25 -22.64 12.40
C VAL A 116 -7.93 -23.31 12.79
N PHE A 117 -6.83 -22.53 12.87
CA PHE A 117 -5.53 -23.04 13.33
C PHE A 117 -5.62 -23.55 14.77
N VAL A 118 -6.19 -22.77 15.69
CA VAL A 118 -6.35 -23.13 17.10
C VAL A 118 -7.23 -24.37 17.25
N ILE A 119 -8.36 -24.45 16.55
CA ILE A 119 -9.23 -25.65 16.55
C ILE A 119 -8.47 -26.87 16.03
N GLY A 120 -7.69 -26.71 14.96
CA GLY A 120 -6.85 -27.76 14.41
C GLY A 120 -5.84 -28.30 15.43
N MET A 121 -5.14 -27.41 16.13
CA MET A 121 -4.21 -27.76 17.21
C MET A 121 -4.89 -28.51 18.37
N PHE A 122 -6.03 -28.01 18.84
CA PHE A 122 -6.76 -28.68 19.93
C PHE A 122 -7.26 -30.06 19.54
N LYS A 123 -7.73 -30.22 18.30
CA LYS A 123 -8.23 -31.52 17.79
C LYS A 123 -7.11 -32.54 17.61
N SER A 124 -5.93 -32.11 17.14
CA SER A 124 -4.79 -33.00 16.88
C SER A 124 -3.85 -33.16 18.07
N GLN A 125 -3.99 -32.30 19.11
CA GLN A 125 -3.07 -32.18 20.24
C GLN A 125 -1.59 -32.04 19.81
N SER A 126 -1.37 -31.51 18.60
CA SER A 126 -0.06 -31.32 17.99
C SER A 126 -0.08 -30.12 17.05
N LEU A 127 1.10 -29.70 16.56
CA LEU A 127 1.21 -28.68 15.52
C LEU A 127 0.79 -29.17 14.13
N HIS A 128 0.63 -30.51 13.99
CA HIS A 128 0.13 -31.13 12.75
C HIS A 128 -1.39 -31.07 12.69
N ILE A 129 -1.92 -30.04 12.07
CA ILE A 129 -3.38 -29.75 12.06
C ILE A 129 -4.18 -30.59 11.05
N GLY A 130 -3.52 -31.47 10.29
CA GLY A 130 -4.16 -32.42 9.36
C GLY A 130 -5.09 -31.72 8.36
N ASN A 131 -6.31 -32.23 8.21
CA ASN A 131 -7.29 -31.70 7.24
C ASN A 131 -7.67 -30.24 7.48
N MET A 132 -7.47 -29.68 8.67
CA MET A 132 -7.72 -28.25 8.93
C MET A 132 -6.78 -27.34 8.17
N LEU A 133 -5.61 -27.84 7.73
CA LEU A 133 -4.70 -27.12 6.84
C LEU A 133 -5.38 -26.73 5.52
N TYR A 134 -6.17 -27.62 4.92
CA TYR A 134 -6.87 -27.33 3.66
C TYR A 134 -7.94 -26.24 3.84
N VAL A 135 -8.62 -26.23 5.00
CA VAL A 135 -9.58 -25.20 5.33
C VAL A 135 -8.87 -23.84 5.51
N MET A 136 -7.75 -23.82 6.25
CA MET A 136 -6.90 -22.62 6.38
C MET A 136 -6.43 -22.11 5.02
N LEU A 137 -5.96 -23.01 4.16
CA LEU A 137 -5.49 -22.67 2.83
C LEU A 137 -6.60 -22.09 1.97
N GLY A 138 -7.80 -22.66 2.01
CA GLY A 138 -8.98 -22.14 1.30
C GLY A 138 -9.34 -20.73 1.75
N LEU A 139 -9.36 -20.49 3.07
CA LEU A 139 -9.60 -19.16 3.65
C LEU A 139 -8.49 -18.16 3.27
N PHE A 140 -7.23 -18.61 3.26
CA PHE A 140 -6.10 -17.80 2.85
C PHE A 140 -6.22 -17.37 1.39
N VAL A 141 -6.49 -18.32 0.48
CA VAL A 141 -6.68 -18.03 -0.96
C VAL A 141 -7.85 -17.07 -1.17
N ALA A 142 -8.98 -17.30 -0.48
CA ALA A 142 -10.13 -16.40 -0.54
C ALA A 142 -9.78 -14.99 -0.04
N SER A 143 -9.01 -14.89 1.05
CA SER A 143 -8.53 -13.60 1.58
C SER A 143 -7.61 -12.89 0.60
N MET A 144 -6.67 -13.61 -0.04
CA MET A 144 -5.77 -13.04 -1.06
C MET A 144 -6.56 -12.53 -2.27
N ALA A 145 -7.51 -13.33 -2.77
CA ALA A 145 -8.39 -12.92 -3.87
C ALA A 145 -9.19 -11.65 -3.49
N TYR A 146 -9.73 -11.60 -2.29
CA TYR A 146 -10.45 -10.44 -1.78
C TYR A 146 -9.55 -9.20 -1.73
N PHE A 147 -8.31 -9.30 -1.22
CA PHE A 147 -7.36 -8.19 -1.16
C PHE A 147 -7.00 -7.68 -2.57
N ILE A 148 -6.73 -8.57 -3.51
CA ILE A 148 -6.45 -8.24 -4.91
C ILE A 148 -7.62 -7.46 -5.53
N LEU A 149 -8.86 -7.93 -5.33
CA LEU A 149 -10.07 -7.28 -5.87
C LEU A 149 -10.26 -5.86 -5.30
N ILE A 150 -10.03 -5.67 -4.00
CA ILE A 150 -10.14 -4.36 -3.38
C ILE A 150 -9.07 -3.41 -3.93
N ILE A 151 -7.80 -3.82 -3.93
CA ILE A 151 -6.72 -2.98 -4.44
C ILE A 151 -7.03 -2.60 -5.91
N ARG A 152 -7.40 -3.57 -6.75
CA ARG A 152 -7.75 -3.30 -8.15
C ARG A 152 -8.87 -2.28 -8.29
N LYS A 153 -9.92 -2.38 -7.46
CA LYS A 153 -11.06 -1.45 -7.47
C LYS A 153 -10.63 -0.03 -7.09
N GLU A 154 -9.91 0.13 -5.98
CA GLU A 154 -9.52 1.45 -5.47
C GLU A 154 -8.45 2.09 -6.36
N THR A 155 -7.44 1.33 -6.82
CA THR A 155 -6.43 1.84 -7.77
C THR A 155 -7.05 2.30 -9.09
N LYS A 156 -8.05 1.55 -9.62
CA LYS A 156 -8.76 1.98 -10.83
C LYS A 156 -9.51 3.29 -10.62
N ALA A 157 -10.22 3.43 -9.50
CA ALA A 157 -10.96 4.64 -9.16
C ALA A 157 -10.02 5.86 -9.01
N ARG A 158 -8.88 5.67 -8.32
CA ARG A 158 -7.86 6.73 -8.17
C ARG A 158 -7.24 7.12 -9.50
N LYS A 159 -6.86 6.14 -10.33
CA LYS A 159 -6.30 6.42 -11.66
C LYS A 159 -7.22 7.32 -12.47
N GLN A 160 -8.52 7.02 -12.46
CA GLN A 160 -9.50 7.82 -13.17
C GLN A 160 -9.53 9.26 -12.65
N LYS A 161 -9.59 9.46 -11.33
CA LYS A 161 -9.55 10.80 -10.71
C LYS A 161 -8.24 11.56 -11.02
N LEU A 162 -7.09 10.89 -11.00
CA LEU A 162 -5.80 11.51 -11.34
C LEU A 162 -5.74 11.95 -12.80
N MET A 163 -6.25 11.13 -13.72
CA MET A 163 -6.30 11.46 -15.14
C MET A 163 -7.23 12.65 -15.43
N GLU A 164 -8.35 12.75 -14.71
CA GLU A 164 -9.30 13.86 -14.82
C GLU A 164 -8.71 15.18 -14.30
N ASN A 165 -7.91 15.13 -13.23
CA ASN A 165 -7.43 16.35 -12.54
C ASN A 165 -6.07 16.85 -13.04
N PHE A 166 -5.14 15.98 -13.45
CA PHE A 166 -3.74 16.33 -13.71
C PHE A 166 -3.26 16.05 -15.15
N GLY A 167 -4.07 15.40 -15.99
CA GLY A 167 -3.74 15.18 -17.41
C GLY A 167 -2.57 14.21 -17.64
N ILE A 168 -1.80 14.49 -18.73
CA ILE A 168 -0.86 13.52 -19.34
C ILE A 168 0.49 13.43 -18.60
N ASP A 169 0.89 14.46 -17.84
CA ASP A 169 2.25 14.56 -17.27
C ASP A 169 2.60 13.52 -16.21
N LEU A 170 1.59 12.90 -15.59
CA LEU A 170 1.76 11.84 -14.60
C LEU A 170 1.82 10.41 -15.16
N ILE A 171 1.75 10.24 -16.49
CA ILE A 171 1.69 8.92 -17.13
C ILE A 171 2.88 8.01 -16.76
N PRO A 172 4.16 8.47 -16.75
CA PRO A 172 5.28 7.59 -16.38
C PRO A 172 5.14 7.04 -14.97
N TYR A 173 4.81 7.89 -14.01
CA TYR A 173 4.61 7.53 -12.61
C TYR A 173 3.46 6.53 -12.43
N VAL A 174 2.31 6.78 -13.08
CA VAL A 174 1.15 5.88 -13.07
C VAL A 174 1.51 4.50 -13.62
N ARG A 175 2.33 4.43 -14.68
CA ARG A 175 2.80 3.15 -15.25
C ARG A 175 3.67 2.37 -14.26
N TYR A 176 4.63 3.01 -13.58
CA TYR A 176 5.47 2.37 -12.57
C TYR A 176 4.65 1.85 -11.39
N SER A 177 3.74 2.66 -10.88
CA SER A 177 2.83 2.25 -9.80
C SER A 177 1.96 1.06 -10.20
N GLN A 178 1.42 1.05 -11.42
CA GLN A 178 0.64 -0.07 -11.94
C GLN A 178 1.48 -1.35 -12.11
N ALA A 179 2.69 -1.25 -12.64
CA ALA A 179 3.60 -2.39 -12.78
C ALA A 179 3.91 -3.00 -11.42
N SER A 180 4.17 -2.18 -10.40
CA SER A 180 4.40 -2.62 -9.02
C SER A 180 3.20 -3.40 -8.45
N ILE A 181 1.98 -2.88 -8.64
CA ILE A 181 0.75 -3.52 -8.17
C ILE A 181 0.49 -4.84 -8.92
N ILE A 182 0.70 -4.88 -10.24
CA ILE A 182 0.56 -6.12 -11.03
C ILE A 182 1.56 -7.18 -10.55
N LEU A 183 2.80 -6.79 -10.29
CA LEU A 183 3.82 -7.70 -9.77
C LEU A 183 3.44 -8.23 -8.38
N LEU A 184 2.85 -7.37 -7.55
CA LEU A 184 2.34 -7.77 -6.23
C LEU A 184 1.17 -8.76 -6.34
N TYR A 185 0.26 -8.60 -7.32
CA TYR A 185 -0.81 -9.55 -7.58
C TYR A 185 -0.26 -10.90 -8.02
N PHE A 186 0.74 -10.89 -8.89
CA PHE A 186 1.41 -12.10 -9.34
C PHE A 186 2.07 -12.83 -8.15
N ALA A 187 2.78 -12.09 -7.29
CA ALA A 187 3.37 -12.63 -6.08
C ALA A 187 2.31 -13.22 -5.13
N ALA A 188 1.20 -12.52 -4.91
CA ALA A 188 0.09 -13.00 -4.08
C ALA A 188 -0.57 -14.27 -4.65
N GLY A 189 -0.68 -14.38 -5.97
CA GLY A 189 -1.18 -15.60 -6.64
C GLY A 189 -0.23 -16.80 -6.53
N LEU A 190 1.08 -16.57 -6.53
CA LEU A 190 2.09 -17.62 -6.38
C LEU A 190 2.29 -18.06 -4.92
N LEU A 191 1.92 -17.24 -3.96
CA LEU A 191 2.15 -17.49 -2.54
C LEU A 191 1.54 -18.82 -2.04
N PRO A 192 0.27 -19.17 -2.34
CA PRO A 192 -0.31 -20.46 -1.95
C PRO A 192 0.47 -21.67 -2.49
N VAL A 193 0.97 -21.56 -3.72
CA VAL A 193 1.77 -22.61 -4.35
C VAL A 193 3.10 -22.77 -3.65
N ALA A 194 3.77 -21.67 -3.33
CA ALA A 194 5.04 -21.67 -2.57
C ALA A 194 4.89 -22.24 -1.15
N ILE A 195 3.73 -22.06 -0.54
CA ILE A 195 3.44 -22.59 0.79
C ILE A 195 3.34 -24.13 0.77
N LEU A 196 2.65 -24.68 -0.24
CA LEU A 196 2.41 -26.12 -0.34
C LEU A 196 3.63 -26.93 -0.82
N PHE A 197 4.39 -26.36 -1.75
CA PHE A 197 5.48 -27.08 -2.40
C PHE A 197 6.85 -26.55 -2.02
N ASN A 198 7.54 -27.22 -1.12
CA ASN A 198 8.88 -26.82 -0.65
C ASN A 198 9.90 -26.65 -1.79
N THR A 199 9.84 -27.48 -2.82
CA THR A 199 10.75 -27.41 -3.97
C THR A 199 10.54 -26.11 -4.76
N LEU A 200 9.28 -25.73 -4.97
CA LEU A 200 8.94 -24.49 -5.69
C LEU A 200 9.27 -23.22 -4.89
N LEU A 201 9.37 -23.32 -3.57
CA LEU A 201 9.76 -22.22 -2.72
C LEU A 201 11.10 -21.59 -3.11
N TYR A 202 12.07 -22.39 -3.55
CA TYR A 202 13.39 -21.90 -3.97
C TYR A 202 13.34 -21.00 -5.20
N ILE A 203 12.32 -21.17 -6.05
CA ILE A 203 12.12 -20.36 -7.26
C ILE A 203 11.14 -19.23 -6.96
N ILE A 204 10.00 -19.55 -6.36
CA ILE A 204 8.91 -18.60 -6.11
C ILE A 204 9.28 -17.61 -5.00
N GLY A 205 10.00 -18.06 -3.96
CA GLY A 205 10.41 -17.18 -2.83
C GLY A 205 11.19 -15.95 -3.27
N PRO A 206 12.27 -16.08 -4.05
CA PRO A 206 12.99 -14.93 -4.61
C PRO A 206 12.14 -14.03 -5.50
N LEU A 207 11.21 -14.57 -6.29
CA LEU A 207 10.29 -13.80 -7.12
C LEU A 207 9.33 -12.96 -6.27
N ILE A 208 8.78 -13.53 -5.20
CA ILE A 208 7.94 -12.80 -4.25
C ILE A 208 8.74 -11.70 -3.57
N LEU A 209 9.95 -12.01 -3.12
CA LEU A 209 10.84 -11.04 -2.48
C LEU A 209 11.17 -9.88 -3.41
N LEU A 210 11.49 -10.16 -4.68
CA LEU A 210 11.74 -9.13 -5.70
C LEU A 210 10.51 -8.25 -5.93
N SER A 211 9.31 -8.85 -5.93
CA SER A 211 8.06 -8.11 -6.05
C SER A 211 7.83 -7.16 -4.87
N VAL A 212 8.15 -7.60 -3.65
CA VAL A 212 8.07 -6.77 -2.43
C VAL A 212 9.10 -5.65 -2.46
N ILE A 213 10.34 -5.92 -2.86
CA ILE A 213 11.39 -4.92 -3.02
C ILE A 213 10.93 -3.83 -4.00
N PHE A 214 10.45 -4.23 -5.17
CA PHE A 214 9.98 -3.29 -6.19
C PHE A 214 8.79 -2.46 -5.69
N PHE A 215 7.86 -3.08 -4.96
CA PHE A 215 6.73 -2.39 -4.35
C PHE A 215 7.19 -1.35 -3.32
N VAL A 216 8.10 -1.71 -2.43
CA VAL A 216 8.63 -0.78 -1.41
C VAL A 216 9.34 0.41 -2.06
N HIS A 217 10.17 0.18 -3.06
CA HIS A 217 10.83 1.26 -3.80
C HIS A 217 9.83 2.19 -4.50
N THR A 218 8.81 1.62 -5.14
CA THR A 218 7.74 2.40 -5.77
C THR A 218 6.94 3.20 -4.74
N PHE A 219 6.69 2.61 -3.56
CA PHE A 219 6.00 3.29 -2.47
C PHE A 219 6.80 4.48 -1.93
N ILE A 220 8.11 4.32 -1.75
CA ILE A 220 9.01 5.42 -1.33
C ILE A 220 9.04 6.51 -2.40
N ALA A 221 9.20 6.14 -3.68
CA ALA A 221 9.18 7.09 -4.79
C ALA A 221 7.87 7.88 -4.85
N MET A 222 6.74 7.24 -4.53
CA MET A 222 5.44 7.91 -4.46
C MET A 222 5.44 9.06 -3.44
N GLY A 223 6.15 8.93 -2.33
CA GLY A 223 6.28 9.97 -1.31
C GLY A 223 6.86 11.29 -1.83
N TYR A 224 7.66 11.25 -2.90
CA TYR A 224 8.21 12.46 -3.53
C TYR A 224 7.18 13.23 -4.38
N TYR A 225 6.19 12.52 -4.92
CA TYR A 225 5.21 13.06 -5.86
C TYR A 225 3.85 13.34 -5.24
N ILE A 226 3.61 12.86 -4.00
CA ILE A 226 2.35 13.15 -3.30
C ILE A 226 2.31 14.61 -2.88
N THR A 227 1.31 15.35 -3.37
CA THR A 227 0.96 16.67 -2.86
C THR A 227 -0.21 16.57 -1.87
N PRO A 228 -0.35 17.50 -0.91
CA PRO A 228 -1.49 17.53 0.00
C PRO A 228 -2.85 17.51 -0.71
N LYS A 229 -2.95 18.18 -1.86
CA LYS A 229 -4.18 18.26 -2.68
C LYS A 229 -4.58 16.91 -3.30
N GLU A 230 -3.62 16.02 -3.56
CA GLU A 230 -3.89 14.69 -4.14
C GLU A 230 -4.47 13.72 -3.13
N VAL A 231 -4.17 13.93 -1.84
CA VAL A 231 -4.56 13.01 -0.75
C VAL A 231 -5.84 13.48 -0.04
N ILE A 232 -6.20 14.76 -0.17
CA ILE A 232 -7.32 15.38 0.55
C ILE A 232 -8.31 16.10 -0.41
N PRO A 233 -8.86 15.44 -1.44
CA PRO A 233 -9.86 16.10 -2.28
C PRO A 233 -11.26 16.19 -1.67
N GLU A 234 -11.57 15.36 -0.68
CA GLU A 234 -12.98 15.20 -0.22
C GLU A 234 -13.27 15.72 1.19
N GLU A 235 -12.28 16.00 2.04
CA GLU A 235 -12.53 16.60 3.35
C GLU A 235 -12.89 18.08 3.21
N ASN A 236 -12.24 18.80 2.29
CA ASN A 236 -12.57 20.20 2.02
C ASN A 236 -13.88 20.37 1.26
N ASP A 237 -14.27 19.39 0.41
CA ASP A 237 -15.59 19.44 -0.26
C ASP A 237 -16.75 19.11 0.69
N ALA A 238 -16.50 18.35 1.76
CA ALA A 238 -17.49 18.10 2.80
C ALA A 238 -17.67 19.32 3.72
N GLU A 239 -16.57 19.99 4.08
CA GLU A 239 -16.62 21.23 4.85
C GLU A 239 -17.20 22.41 4.02
N ALA A 240 -16.84 22.51 2.73
CA ALA A 240 -17.43 23.49 1.82
C ALA A 240 -18.93 23.25 1.63
N LYS A 241 -19.39 22.00 1.51
CA LYS A 241 -20.83 21.67 1.43
C LYS A 241 -21.58 21.87 2.73
N VAL A 242 -20.91 21.70 3.88
CA VAL A 242 -21.51 21.99 5.20
C VAL A 242 -21.62 23.50 5.37
N THR A 243 -20.62 24.27 4.98
CA THR A 243 -20.64 25.75 5.03
C THR A 243 -21.67 26.33 4.05
N GLU A 244 -21.80 25.76 2.82
CA GLU A 244 -22.86 26.15 1.87
C GLU A 244 -24.26 25.77 2.37
N ALA A 245 -24.42 24.68 3.13
CA ALA A 245 -25.69 24.28 3.71
C ALA A 245 -26.09 25.08 4.95
N GLU A 246 -25.10 25.62 5.70
CA GLU A 246 -25.34 26.54 6.80
C GLU A 246 -25.63 27.98 6.30
N ASP A 247 -24.94 28.45 5.26
CA ASP A 247 -25.20 29.76 4.63
C ASP A 247 -26.56 29.80 3.91
N MET A 248 -27.12 28.67 3.45
CA MET A 248 -28.47 28.60 2.91
C MET A 248 -29.59 28.71 3.97
N LYS A 249 -29.25 28.50 5.27
CA LYS A 249 -30.21 28.65 6.36
C LYS A 249 -30.34 30.08 6.88
N ASP A 250 -29.28 30.91 6.70
CA ASP A 250 -29.29 32.33 7.04
C ASP A 250 -29.45 33.17 5.76
N GLY A 251 -30.65 33.19 5.24
CA GLY A 251 -31.01 33.92 4.04
C GLY A 251 -31.01 35.42 4.21
N LYS A 252 -29.84 36.07 4.19
CA LYS A 252 -29.65 37.50 3.84
C LYS A 252 -28.13 37.81 3.85
N ASN A 253 -27.56 38.06 2.68
CA ASN A 253 -26.28 38.71 2.36
C ASN A 253 -25.27 37.86 1.56
N THR A 254 -25.69 37.27 0.43
CA THR A 254 -24.78 36.54 -0.47
C THR A 254 -24.24 37.34 -1.67
N HIS A 255 -24.35 38.67 -1.67
CA HIS A 255 -23.85 39.50 -2.80
C HIS A 255 -22.39 39.99 -2.62
N GLY A 256 -21.80 39.90 -1.41
CA GLY A 256 -20.44 40.41 -1.14
C GLY A 256 -19.32 39.38 -1.38
N THR A 257 -19.58 38.09 -1.15
CA THR A 257 -18.55 37.02 -1.19
C THR A 257 -18.17 36.60 -2.60
N ASN A 258 -19.09 36.62 -3.55
CA ASN A 258 -18.80 36.28 -4.95
C ASN A 258 -17.97 37.29 -5.70
N ILE A 259 -18.07 38.58 -5.34
CA ILE A 259 -17.28 39.67 -5.95
C ILE A 259 -15.84 39.64 -5.46
N LEU A 260 -15.62 39.31 -4.18
CA LEU A 260 -14.28 39.16 -3.59
C LEU A 260 -13.53 37.95 -4.14
N THR A 261 -14.20 36.81 -4.40
CA THR A 261 -13.62 35.64 -5.03
C THR A 261 -13.32 35.86 -6.51
N ALA A 262 -14.15 36.59 -7.25
CA ALA A 262 -13.91 36.91 -8.67
C ALA A 262 -12.71 37.85 -8.83
N ASN A 263 -12.59 38.88 -7.99
CA ASN A 263 -11.44 39.78 -7.98
C ASN A 263 -10.14 39.09 -7.61
N ARG A 264 -10.18 38.19 -6.63
CA ARG A 264 -9.01 37.39 -6.23
C ARG A 264 -8.59 36.39 -7.29
N LYS A 265 -9.54 35.82 -8.04
CA LYS A 265 -9.25 34.93 -9.17
C LYS A 265 -8.58 35.72 -10.31
N MET A 266 -9.03 36.91 -10.61
CA MET A 266 -8.44 37.79 -11.61
C MET A 266 -7.02 38.27 -11.22
N GLU A 267 -6.79 38.55 -9.95
CA GLU A 267 -5.46 38.89 -9.40
C GLU A 267 -4.48 37.75 -9.52
N ILE A 268 -4.92 36.50 -9.21
CA ILE A 268 -4.10 35.29 -9.35
C ILE A 268 -3.81 34.99 -10.82
N GLU A 269 -4.76 35.13 -11.73
CA GLU A 269 -4.56 34.97 -13.18
C GLU A 269 -3.58 35.99 -13.74
N LEU A 270 -3.65 37.26 -13.31
CA LEU A 270 -2.72 38.31 -13.70
C LEU A 270 -1.32 38.08 -13.15
N ALA A 271 -1.19 37.63 -11.90
CA ALA A 271 0.09 37.29 -11.29
C ALA A 271 0.74 36.08 -11.96
N LEU A 272 -0.05 35.05 -12.33
CA LEU A 272 0.41 33.87 -13.05
C LEU A 272 0.86 34.23 -14.48
N LYS A 273 0.12 35.08 -15.16
CA LYS A 273 0.48 35.53 -16.52
C LYS A 273 1.77 36.33 -16.49
N LYS A 274 1.93 37.26 -15.53
CA LYS A 274 3.17 38.00 -15.33
C LYS A 274 4.36 37.09 -15.00
N TRP A 275 4.17 36.10 -14.17
CA TRP A 275 5.21 35.12 -13.84
C TRP A 275 5.60 34.22 -15.04
N CYS A 276 4.65 33.83 -15.88
CA CYS A 276 4.92 33.12 -17.12
C CYS A 276 5.66 33.98 -18.14
N GLU A 277 5.35 35.29 -18.24
CA GLU A 277 6.03 36.24 -19.12
C GLU A 277 7.46 36.53 -18.63
N GLU A 278 7.69 36.69 -17.34
CA GLU A 278 9.02 36.84 -16.74
C GLU A 278 9.86 35.55 -16.79
N GLY A 279 9.25 34.37 -16.63
CA GLY A 279 9.91 33.08 -16.72
C GLY A 279 10.32 32.69 -18.16
N SER A 280 9.58 33.12 -19.18
CA SER A 280 9.92 32.83 -20.59
C SER A 280 11.16 33.59 -21.04
N VAL A 281 11.46 34.76 -20.47
CA VAL A 281 12.68 35.53 -20.74
C VAL A 281 13.93 34.82 -20.18
N SER A 282 13.81 34.13 -19.03
CA SER A 282 14.93 33.40 -18.44
C SER A 282 15.31 32.14 -19.23
N TYR A 283 14.33 31.46 -19.86
CA TYR A 283 14.57 30.26 -20.66
C TYR A 283 15.21 30.55 -22.02
N THR A 284 14.94 31.68 -22.63
CA THR A 284 15.57 32.08 -23.88
C THR A 284 17.06 32.46 -23.69
N HIS A 285 17.44 33.01 -22.53
CA HIS A 285 18.84 33.32 -22.22
C HIS A 285 19.70 32.07 -22.00
N LEU A 286 19.15 31.02 -21.38
CA LEU A 286 19.88 29.75 -21.18
C LEU A 286 20.12 29.00 -22.50
N ARG A 287 19.19 29.12 -23.46
CA ARG A 287 19.35 28.45 -24.76
C ARG A 287 20.35 29.16 -25.71
N ALA A 288 20.63 30.42 -25.47
CA ALA A 288 21.60 31.19 -26.25
C ALA A 288 23.08 30.90 -25.87
N HIS A 289 23.31 30.25 -24.71
CA HIS A 289 24.67 29.86 -24.26
C HIS A 289 25.05 28.43 -24.67
N GLU A 290 24.13 27.62 -25.18
CA GLU A 290 24.40 26.22 -25.60
C GLU A 290 24.67 26.10 -27.13
N THR A 291 24.60 27.19 -27.91
CA THR A 291 24.97 27.22 -29.33
C THR A 291 26.27 27.97 -29.57
#